data_7d3cabad5838b1a67f61392ae5e78de7
#
_entry.id   7d3cabad5838b1a67f61392ae5e78de7
#
_cell.length_a   1.000
_cell.length_b   1.000
_cell.length_c   1.000
_cell.angle_alpha   90.00
_cell.angle_beta   90.00
_cell.angle_gamma   90.00
#
_symmetry.space_group_name_H-M   'P 1'
#
loop_
_entity.id
_entity.type
_entity.pdbx_description
1 polymer ?
#
loop_
_entity_poly.entity_id
_entity_poly.type
_entity_poly.pdbx_seq_one_letter_code
_entity_poly.pdbx_strand_id
1 'polypeptide(L)'
;MVRARSMAAGLAGAVMLISAACSSDDGSTGDSEDASGEFVALTYNVAGLPEPLSGSEPATNTSLISPLLNDYDLVLVQEDWIDPVPPMEGFDFYHDDLISQVDHEYLSTPATPPLGTDPRRPEALVADGLNRMSRFRFDEVTREMWEGCFGSLDTSDGGAADCPSQKGFSVARTELAPGVEVDVYNLHAEAGSTPRDVELSAADFEQLAEFLNEFSARRAVIVGGDFNLHTDEEPDRTVFDTFLDATDLTDVCEVVDCGDDADQIDKFVFRSAGGVELDVLDHRFERDKFRRSDGEPLSDHDALAVTFSWSA
;
A
#
# COMPACT_ATOMS: atom_id res chain seq x y z
N MET A 1 -53.23 -53.04 14.02
CA MET A 1 -54.46 -52.84 13.23
C MET A 1 -54.09 -52.00 12.04
N VAL A 2 -53.93 -52.62 10.86
CA VAL A 2 -54.76 -52.46 9.67
C VAL A 2 -54.61 -51.06 9.05
N ARG A 3 -54.24 -50.85 7.80
CA ARG A 3 -54.26 -51.61 6.55
C ARG A 3 -53.30 -50.94 5.55
N ALA A 4 -52.66 -51.79 4.72
CA ALA A 4 -52.06 -51.47 3.46
C ALA A 4 -53.11 -51.12 2.40
N ARG A 5 -52.74 -50.31 1.40
CA ARG A 5 -53.27 -50.38 0.02
C ARG A 5 -52.18 -50.02 -0.99
N SER A 6 -51.81 -51.06 -1.71
CA SER A 6 -51.15 -50.98 -3.03
C SER A 6 -52.14 -50.52 -4.08
N MET A 7 -51.66 -49.78 -5.08
CA MET A 7 -52.19 -49.85 -6.46
C MET A 7 -51.07 -49.59 -7.47
N ALA A 8 -51.06 -50.48 -8.43
CA ALA A 8 -50.06 -50.64 -9.49
C ALA A 8 -50.49 -49.95 -10.81
N ALA A 9 -49.49 -49.81 -11.68
CA ALA A 9 -49.48 -49.94 -13.11
C ALA A 9 -49.82 -48.71 -13.98
N GLY A 10 -48.95 -48.52 -14.93
CA GLY A 10 -49.17 -47.75 -16.16
C GLY A 10 -47.89 -47.55 -16.95
N LEU A 11 -47.37 -48.57 -17.63
CA LEU A 11 -46.39 -48.44 -18.71
C LEU A 11 -47.05 -47.79 -19.93
N ALA A 12 -46.46 -46.70 -20.44
CA ALA A 12 -46.66 -46.25 -21.79
C ALA A 12 -45.32 -45.89 -22.41
N GLY A 13 -44.87 -46.74 -23.31
CA GLY A 13 -43.67 -46.49 -24.11
C GLY A 13 -43.93 -45.46 -25.19
N ALA A 14 -43.05 -44.49 -25.31
CA ALA A 14 -42.97 -43.61 -26.46
C ALA A 14 -41.59 -43.79 -27.10
N VAL A 15 -41.61 -44.34 -28.31
CA VAL A 15 -40.44 -44.42 -29.20
C VAL A 15 -40.19 -43.02 -29.74
N MET A 16 -39.07 -42.42 -29.42
CA MET A 16 -38.62 -41.19 -30.07
C MET A 16 -37.51 -41.52 -31.07
N LEU A 17 -37.78 -41.20 -32.30
CA LEU A 17 -36.87 -41.23 -33.44
C LEU A 17 -35.72 -40.24 -33.23
N ILE A 18 -34.50 -40.76 -33.29
CA ILE A 18 -33.28 -39.94 -33.29
C ILE A 18 -33.09 -39.44 -34.73
N SER A 19 -33.32 -38.16 -34.96
CA SER A 19 -32.85 -37.44 -36.15
C SER A 19 -31.45 -36.89 -35.83
N ALA A 20 -30.43 -37.43 -36.48
CA ALA A 20 -29.11 -36.87 -36.50
C ALA A 20 -29.14 -35.57 -37.33
N ALA A 21 -29.09 -34.44 -36.66
CA ALA A 21 -28.74 -33.17 -37.29
C ALA A 21 -27.25 -32.96 -37.15
N CYS A 22 -26.54 -32.97 -38.28
CA CYS A 22 -25.18 -32.43 -38.33
C CYS A 22 -25.23 -30.93 -38.06
N SER A 23 -24.84 -30.50 -36.87
CA SER A 23 -24.55 -29.10 -36.61
C SER A 23 -23.11 -28.87 -37.06
N SER A 24 -22.96 -27.99 -38.04
CA SER A 24 -21.71 -27.35 -38.38
C SER A 24 -21.13 -26.69 -37.15
N ASP A 25 -19.86 -27.03 -36.90
CA ASP A 25 -18.99 -26.39 -35.89
C ASP A 25 -18.75 -24.93 -36.35
N ASP A 26 -19.59 -24.01 -35.88
CA ASP A 26 -19.29 -22.59 -35.90
C ASP A 26 -18.25 -22.39 -34.76
N GLY A 27 -17.00 -22.20 -35.16
CA GLY A 27 -15.94 -21.77 -34.29
C GLY A 27 -16.34 -20.44 -33.65
N SER A 28 -16.87 -20.52 -32.44
CA SER A 28 -16.89 -19.39 -31.51
C SER A 28 -15.45 -19.04 -31.24
N THR A 29 -14.93 -18.04 -31.94
CA THR A 29 -13.84 -17.24 -31.43
C THR A 29 -14.40 -16.60 -30.18
N GLY A 30 -14.05 -17.14 -29.02
CA GLY A 30 -14.30 -16.48 -27.74
C GLY A 30 -13.57 -15.15 -27.83
N ASP A 31 -14.30 -14.06 -27.96
CA ASP A 31 -13.79 -12.75 -27.60
C ASP A 31 -13.34 -12.90 -26.14
N SER A 32 -12.05 -12.84 -25.89
CA SER A 32 -11.55 -12.60 -24.56
C SER A 32 -12.07 -11.21 -24.20
N GLU A 33 -13.13 -11.12 -23.37
CA GLU A 33 -13.50 -9.85 -22.78
C GLU A 33 -12.24 -9.36 -22.04
N ASP A 34 -11.73 -8.20 -22.41
CA ASP A 34 -10.60 -7.56 -21.74
C ASP A 34 -11.01 -7.40 -20.27
N ALA A 35 -10.21 -7.96 -19.36
CA ALA A 35 -10.48 -7.84 -17.94
C ALA A 35 -10.26 -6.37 -17.52
N SER A 36 -11.18 -5.83 -16.73
CA SER A 36 -11.07 -4.46 -16.24
C SER A 36 -11.74 -4.31 -14.87
N GLY A 37 -11.37 -3.31 -14.10
CA GLY A 37 -11.97 -3.05 -12.81
C GLY A 37 -11.50 -1.72 -12.22
N GLU A 38 -11.99 -1.42 -11.03
CA GLU A 38 -11.64 -0.25 -10.24
C GLU A 38 -11.32 -0.69 -8.81
N PHE A 39 -10.48 0.07 -8.12
CA PHE A 39 -10.21 -0.11 -6.70
C PHE A 39 -9.75 1.19 -6.06
N VAL A 40 -9.92 1.29 -4.74
CA VAL A 40 -9.47 2.42 -3.95
C VAL A 40 -8.23 2.02 -3.16
N ALA A 41 -7.12 2.70 -3.43
CA ALA A 41 -5.89 2.60 -2.64
C ALA A 41 -5.84 3.73 -1.62
N LEU A 42 -5.37 3.42 -0.41
CA LEU A 42 -5.06 4.38 0.65
C LEU A 42 -3.57 4.31 0.98
N THR A 43 -2.93 5.46 1.13
CA THR A 43 -1.66 5.57 1.86
C THR A 43 -1.87 6.41 3.11
N TYR A 44 -1.28 5.98 4.23
CA TYR A 44 -1.46 6.68 5.50
C TYR A 44 -0.29 6.44 6.46
N ASN A 45 0.46 7.49 6.75
CA ASN A 45 1.35 7.50 7.90
C ASN A 45 0.49 7.60 9.17
N VAL A 46 0.50 6.54 9.99
CA VAL A 46 -0.38 6.41 11.17
C VAL A 46 0.20 7.02 12.44
N ALA A 47 1.38 7.66 12.35
CA ALA A 47 2.07 8.29 13.47
C ALA A 47 2.21 7.35 14.69
N GLY A 48 2.61 6.10 14.44
CA GLY A 48 2.65 5.03 15.44
C GLY A 48 3.88 5.01 16.34
N LEU A 49 4.64 6.13 16.43
CA LEU A 49 5.70 6.29 17.41
C LEU A 49 5.16 6.11 18.85
N PRO A 50 5.93 5.49 19.77
CA PRO A 50 5.58 5.46 21.18
C PRO A 50 5.21 6.84 21.72
N GLU A 51 4.18 6.94 22.58
CA GLU A 51 3.66 8.23 23.08
C GLU A 51 4.72 9.21 23.62
N PRO A 52 5.77 8.77 24.32
CA PRO A 52 6.83 9.70 24.75
C PRO A 52 7.60 10.39 23.61
N LEU A 53 7.53 9.84 22.38
CA LEU A 53 8.21 10.34 21.18
C LEU A 53 7.23 10.92 20.16
N SER A 54 5.97 10.49 20.20
CA SER A 54 4.93 10.89 19.25
C SER A 54 4.43 12.32 19.51
N GLY A 55 4.16 13.04 18.43
CA GLY A 55 3.37 14.29 18.46
C GLY A 55 1.85 14.08 18.49
N SER A 56 1.41 12.83 18.37
CA SER A 56 0.00 12.41 18.38
C SER A 56 -0.33 11.58 19.64
N GLU A 57 -1.51 10.98 19.70
CA GLU A 57 -1.94 10.07 20.79
C GLU A 57 -2.16 8.65 20.23
N PRO A 58 -1.11 7.94 19.79
CA PRO A 58 -1.24 6.67 19.05
C PRO A 58 -1.93 5.58 19.87
N ALA A 59 -1.76 5.51 21.18
CA ALA A 59 -2.47 4.56 22.07
C ALA A 59 -3.99 4.68 21.97
N THR A 60 -4.50 5.87 21.66
CA THR A 60 -5.93 6.11 21.47
C THR A 60 -6.31 6.03 19.98
N ASN A 61 -5.52 6.67 19.14
CA ASN A 61 -5.87 6.92 17.75
C ASN A 61 -5.79 5.66 16.90
N THR A 62 -4.82 4.79 17.10
CA THR A 62 -4.60 3.61 16.27
C THR A 62 -5.79 2.66 16.26
N SER A 63 -6.41 2.41 17.44
CA SER A 63 -7.63 1.60 17.53
C SER A 63 -8.85 2.26 16.85
N LEU A 64 -8.87 3.59 16.72
CA LEU A 64 -9.91 4.32 16.00
C LEU A 64 -9.66 4.32 14.47
N ILE A 65 -8.40 4.30 14.05
CA ILE A 65 -8.01 4.16 12.64
C ILE A 65 -8.44 2.79 12.11
N SER A 66 -8.22 1.72 12.87
CA SER A 66 -8.42 0.32 12.46
C SER A 66 -9.69 0.06 11.66
N PRO A 67 -10.92 0.35 12.14
CA PRO A 67 -12.14 0.06 11.38
C PRO A 67 -12.32 0.97 10.14
N LEU A 68 -11.68 2.14 10.09
CA LEU A 68 -11.80 3.07 8.97
C LEU A 68 -11.05 2.59 7.73
N LEU A 69 -10.04 1.72 7.91
CA LEU A 69 -9.25 1.15 6.83
C LEU A 69 -10.09 0.20 5.94
N ASN A 70 -11.18 -0.36 6.47
CA ASN A 70 -12.02 -1.32 5.75
C ASN A 70 -12.80 -0.75 4.55
N ASP A 71 -12.84 0.56 4.40
CA ASP A 71 -13.50 1.22 3.26
C ASP A 71 -12.61 1.30 2.00
N TYR A 72 -11.37 0.77 2.07
CA TYR A 72 -10.40 0.77 0.98
C TYR A 72 -10.02 -0.66 0.59
N ASP A 73 -9.66 -0.86 -0.69
CA ASP A 73 -9.33 -2.19 -1.21
C ASP A 73 -7.86 -2.55 -0.98
N LEU A 74 -6.98 -1.53 -1.02
CA LEU A 74 -5.55 -1.63 -0.79
C LEU A 74 -5.13 -0.51 0.17
N VAL A 75 -4.49 -0.87 1.27
CA VAL A 75 -4.00 0.08 2.28
C VAL A 75 -2.50 -0.09 2.44
N LEU A 76 -1.78 1.02 2.34
CA LEU A 76 -0.34 1.14 2.58
C LEU A 76 -0.15 2.03 3.81
N VAL A 77 0.45 1.51 4.87
CA VAL A 77 0.68 2.29 6.10
C VAL A 77 2.17 2.47 6.35
N GLN A 78 2.52 3.62 6.88
CA GLN A 78 3.84 3.99 7.36
C GLN A 78 3.77 4.22 8.88
N GLU A 79 4.91 4.11 9.55
CA GLU A 79 5.03 4.22 11.01
C GLU A 79 4.21 3.19 11.81
N ASP A 80 3.93 2.05 11.22
CA ASP A 80 3.21 0.95 11.87
C ASP A 80 4.21 -0.13 12.34
N TRP A 81 4.84 0.10 13.49
CA TRP A 81 5.83 -0.80 14.07
C TRP A 81 5.22 -1.77 15.07
N ILE A 82 5.88 -2.93 15.23
CA ILE A 82 5.54 -3.94 16.25
C ILE A 82 6.42 -3.82 17.48
N ASP A 83 5.90 -4.32 18.60
CA ASP A 83 6.69 -4.47 19.82
C ASP A 83 7.92 -5.35 19.59
N PRO A 84 9.10 -4.93 20.01
CA PRO A 84 10.29 -5.77 19.98
C PRO A 84 10.20 -6.89 21.02
N VAL A 85 11.00 -7.95 20.82
CA VAL A 85 11.13 -9.05 21.78
C VAL A 85 12.58 -9.14 22.27
N PRO A 86 12.86 -8.86 23.55
CA PRO A 86 11.92 -8.43 24.61
C PRO A 86 11.38 -7.01 24.41
N PRO A 87 10.21 -6.69 25.00
CA PRO A 87 9.65 -5.34 24.93
C PRO A 87 10.61 -4.28 25.48
N MET A 88 10.58 -3.10 24.89
CA MET A 88 11.32 -1.93 25.36
C MET A 88 10.53 -1.26 26.48
N GLU A 89 11.12 -1.16 27.70
CA GLU A 89 10.43 -0.57 28.84
C GLU A 89 10.10 0.92 28.58
N GLY A 90 8.81 1.24 28.68
CA GLY A 90 8.31 2.61 28.48
C GLY A 90 8.04 3.00 27.01
N PHE A 91 8.11 2.05 26.08
CA PHE A 91 7.80 2.23 24.67
C PHE A 91 6.83 1.13 24.24
N ASP A 92 5.58 1.52 23.99
CA ASP A 92 4.55 0.64 23.46
C ASP A 92 4.35 0.94 21.98
N PHE A 93 4.10 -0.09 21.17
CA PHE A 93 3.80 0.01 19.75
C PHE A 93 2.39 -0.55 19.48
N TYR A 94 1.74 -0.11 18.45
CA TYR A 94 0.28 -0.22 18.34
C TYR A 94 -0.20 -1.02 17.13
N HIS A 95 0.67 -1.80 16.49
CA HIS A 95 0.31 -2.61 15.32
C HIS A 95 -0.89 -3.54 15.60
N ASP A 96 -0.90 -4.21 16.74
CA ASP A 96 -2.01 -5.12 17.09
C ASP A 96 -3.34 -4.37 17.23
N ASP A 97 -3.31 -3.12 17.71
CA ASP A 97 -4.49 -2.25 17.77
C ASP A 97 -4.93 -1.81 16.36
N LEU A 98 -3.97 -1.50 15.48
CA LEU A 98 -4.24 -1.11 14.08
C LEU A 98 -4.95 -2.22 13.31
N ILE A 99 -4.54 -3.47 13.46
CA ILE A 99 -5.13 -4.59 12.73
C ILE A 99 -6.35 -5.20 13.42
N SER A 100 -6.68 -4.80 14.66
CA SER A 100 -7.70 -5.46 15.50
C SER A 100 -9.11 -5.52 14.91
N GLN A 101 -9.47 -4.58 14.04
CA GLN A 101 -10.78 -4.49 13.39
C GLN A 101 -10.69 -4.46 11.86
N VAL A 102 -9.53 -4.75 11.30
CA VAL A 102 -9.31 -4.85 9.86
C VAL A 102 -9.94 -6.13 9.33
N ASP A 103 -10.68 -6.04 8.22
CA ASP A 103 -11.38 -7.17 7.58
C ASP A 103 -10.78 -7.57 6.22
N HIS A 104 -9.65 -7.03 5.85
CA HIS A 104 -8.91 -7.39 4.63
C HIS A 104 -8.44 -8.85 4.68
N GLU A 105 -8.56 -9.56 3.57
CA GLU A 105 -8.18 -10.98 3.48
C GLU A 105 -6.67 -11.18 3.56
N TYR A 106 -5.88 -10.22 3.06
CA TYR A 106 -4.43 -10.32 2.98
C TYR A 106 -3.78 -9.20 3.79
N LEU A 107 -2.94 -9.58 4.75
CA LEU A 107 -2.12 -8.67 5.55
C LEU A 107 -0.66 -9.04 5.42
N SER A 108 0.22 -8.05 5.32
CA SER A 108 1.66 -8.30 5.37
C SER A 108 2.10 -8.70 6.77
N THR A 109 3.16 -9.52 6.85
CA THR A 109 3.85 -9.73 8.13
C THR A 109 4.75 -8.54 8.40
N PRO A 110 4.63 -7.87 9.56
CA PRO A 110 5.52 -6.76 9.92
C PRO A 110 6.99 -7.19 9.98
N ALA A 111 7.87 -6.26 9.67
CA ALA A 111 9.30 -6.47 9.82
C ALA A 111 9.70 -6.53 11.31
N THR A 112 10.67 -7.40 11.63
CA THR A 112 11.13 -7.58 13.00
C THR A 112 12.07 -6.45 13.42
N PRO A 113 11.84 -5.79 14.58
CA PRO A 113 12.72 -4.74 15.08
C PRO A 113 14.17 -5.23 15.26
N PRO A 114 15.18 -4.50 14.75
CA PRO A 114 16.58 -4.92 14.83
C PRO A 114 17.21 -4.70 16.19
N LEU A 115 16.68 -3.80 17.02
CA LEU A 115 17.20 -3.46 18.37
C LEU A 115 18.70 -3.16 18.38
N GLY A 116 19.19 -2.42 17.37
CA GLY A 116 20.59 -2.07 17.24
C GLY A 116 21.51 -3.22 16.80
N THR A 117 20.97 -4.33 16.31
CA THR A 117 21.76 -5.50 15.90
C THR A 117 22.03 -5.59 14.41
N ASP A 118 21.37 -4.79 13.57
CA ASP A 118 21.66 -4.76 12.13
C ASP A 118 22.97 -3.98 11.89
N PRO A 119 24.01 -4.63 11.34
CA PRO A 119 25.30 -3.96 11.12
C PRO A 119 25.25 -2.87 10.05
N ARG A 120 24.22 -2.86 9.19
CA ARG A 120 24.02 -1.82 8.17
C ARG A 120 23.44 -0.54 8.79
N ARG A 121 22.61 -0.67 9.85
CA ARG A 121 22.01 0.43 10.61
C ARG A 121 22.08 0.13 12.11
N PRO A 122 23.25 0.29 12.74
CA PRO A 122 23.47 -0.10 14.15
C PRO A 122 22.70 0.76 15.16
N GLU A 123 22.14 1.89 14.73
CA GLU A 123 21.32 2.78 15.55
C GLU A 123 19.84 2.44 15.49
N ALA A 124 19.41 1.60 14.53
CA ALA A 124 18.01 1.25 14.36
C ALA A 124 17.51 0.40 15.52
N LEU A 125 16.48 0.89 16.18
CA LEU A 125 15.77 0.21 17.27
C LEU A 125 14.51 -0.47 16.75
N VAL A 126 13.84 0.15 15.77
CA VAL A 126 12.62 -0.35 15.13
C VAL A 126 12.86 -0.68 13.65
N ALA A 127 11.99 -1.47 13.08
CA ALA A 127 12.03 -1.87 11.67
C ALA A 127 11.52 -0.74 10.77
N ASP A 128 11.07 -1.08 9.55
CA ASP A 128 10.64 -0.11 8.53
C ASP A 128 9.28 0.54 8.79
N GLY A 129 8.41 -0.10 9.59
CA GLY A 129 7.05 0.40 9.85
C GLY A 129 6.12 0.36 8.62
N LEU A 130 6.53 -0.34 7.55
CA LEU A 130 5.82 -0.40 6.28
C LEU A 130 4.95 -1.64 6.20
N ASN A 131 3.65 -1.51 6.46
CA ASN A 131 2.73 -2.62 6.35
C ASN A 131 1.66 -2.37 5.28
N ARG A 132 0.98 -3.43 4.88
CA ARG A 132 -0.11 -3.36 3.92
C ARG A 132 -1.24 -4.31 4.28
N MET A 133 -2.45 -3.88 3.95
CA MET A 133 -3.68 -4.66 4.02
C MET A 133 -4.34 -4.62 2.65
N SER A 134 -4.89 -5.73 2.17
CA SER A 134 -5.42 -5.81 0.81
C SER A 134 -6.59 -6.78 0.70
N ARG A 135 -7.55 -6.44 -0.14
CA ARG A 135 -8.58 -7.37 -0.62
C ARG A 135 -8.06 -8.22 -1.78
N PHE A 136 -6.97 -7.78 -2.41
CA PHE A 136 -6.28 -8.50 -3.48
C PHE A 136 -5.16 -9.35 -2.89
N ARG A 137 -4.99 -10.55 -3.46
CA ARG A 137 -3.87 -11.40 -3.11
C ARG A 137 -2.56 -10.74 -3.53
N PHE A 138 -1.54 -10.84 -2.70
CA PHE A 138 -0.19 -10.42 -3.02
C PHE A 138 0.83 -11.50 -2.62
N ASP A 139 2.01 -11.46 -3.27
CA ASP A 139 3.14 -12.33 -2.98
C ASP A 139 3.88 -11.92 -1.69
N GLU A 140 4.95 -12.64 -1.35
CA GLU A 140 5.84 -12.26 -0.26
C GLU A 140 6.36 -10.82 -0.45
N VAL A 141 6.33 -10.05 0.64
CA VAL A 141 6.77 -8.64 0.64
C VAL A 141 8.29 -8.59 0.66
N THR A 142 8.89 -8.03 -0.38
CA THR A 142 10.31 -7.66 -0.39
C THR A 142 10.46 -6.29 0.27
N ARG A 143 11.48 -6.14 1.12
CA ARG A 143 11.74 -4.93 1.91
C ARG A 143 13.19 -4.50 1.71
N GLU A 144 13.40 -3.21 1.43
CA GLU A 144 14.71 -2.60 1.31
C GLU A 144 14.80 -1.36 2.20
N MET A 145 15.85 -1.30 2.99
CA MET A 145 16.17 -0.16 3.82
C MET A 145 16.99 0.85 3.02
N TRP A 146 16.77 2.15 3.24
CA TRP A 146 17.66 3.17 2.66
C TRP A 146 19.12 2.94 3.05
N GLU A 147 20.05 3.19 2.15
CA GLU A 147 21.48 2.98 2.41
C GLU A 147 22.04 3.98 3.44
N GLY A 148 21.52 5.21 3.44
CA GLY A 148 21.89 6.26 4.37
C GLY A 148 20.83 6.54 5.42
N CYS A 149 21.17 7.34 6.42
CA CYS A 149 20.25 8.01 7.34
C CYS A 149 20.93 9.20 8.00
N PHE A 150 20.13 10.13 8.53
CA PHE A 150 20.67 11.22 9.33
C PHE A 150 19.78 11.51 10.54
N GLY A 151 20.41 11.86 11.64
CA GLY A 151 19.76 12.16 12.90
C GLY A 151 19.52 10.94 13.78
N SER A 152 19.73 11.13 15.06
CA SER A 152 19.49 10.17 16.13
C SER A 152 18.37 10.67 17.06
N LEU A 153 18.07 9.92 18.12
CA LEU A 153 17.15 10.40 19.17
C LEU A 153 17.65 11.68 19.87
N ASP A 154 18.96 11.96 19.81
CA ASP A 154 19.52 13.25 20.18
C ASP A 154 19.54 14.16 18.94
N THR A 155 18.51 14.96 18.76
CA THR A 155 18.34 15.87 17.62
C THR A 155 19.25 17.11 17.66
N SER A 156 20.30 17.13 18.50
CA SER A 156 21.22 18.26 18.62
C SER A 156 22.08 18.50 17.36
N ASP A 157 22.17 17.52 16.47
CA ASP A 157 22.79 17.61 15.14
C ASP A 157 21.87 18.26 14.09
N GLY A 158 20.59 18.43 14.41
CA GLY A 158 19.57 19.03 13.53
C GLY A 158 18.92 18.05 12.56
N GLY A 159 19.27 16.76 12.59
CA GLY A 159 18.64 15.72 11.78
C GLY A 159 17.23 15.37 12.26
N ALA A 160 16.45 14.71 11.40
CA ALA A 160 15.05 14.36 11.65
C ALA A 160 14.86 13.06 12.46
N ALA A 161 15.92 12.52 13.06
CA ALA A 161 15.90 11.28 13.84
C ALA A 161 15.52 10.02 13.03
N ASP A 162 15.97 9.91 11.79
CA ASP A 162 15.64 8.79 10.90
C ASP A 162 16.45 7.51 11.21
N CYS A 163 17.68 7.63 11.72
CA CYS A 163 18.56 6.48 12.01
C CYS A 163 18.02 5.48 13.05
N PRO A 164 17.15 5.85 14.02
CA PRO A 164 16.52 4.90 14.93
C PRO A 164 15.55 3.90 14.27
N SER A 165 15.11 4.13 13.03
CA SER A 165 14.29 3.20 12.27
C SER A 165 15.00 2.71 11.00
N GLN A 166 14.51 1.61 10.44
CA GLN A 166 14.95 1.09 9.15
C GLN A 166 14.07 1.61 8.03
N LYS A 167 13.80 2.94 7.99
CA LYS A 167 13.05 3.53 6.88
C LYS A 167 13.55 3.01 5.54
N GLY A 168 12.66 2.96 4.56
CA GLY A 168 12.95 2.39 3.26
C GLY A 168 11.69 2.23 2.42
N PHE A 169 11.66 1.18 1.62
CA PHE A 169 10.49 0.82 0.85
C PHE A 169 10.22 -0.68 0.90
N SER A 170 8.98 -1.05 0.60
CA SER A 170 8.57 -2.44 0.44
C SER A 170 7.79 -2.61 -0.84
N VAL A 171 7.89 -3.78 -1.50
CA VAL A 171 7.13 -4.11 -2.70
C VAL A 171 6.52 -5.49 -2.59
N ALA A 172 5.31 -5.64 -3.13
CA ALA A 172 4.70 -6.94 -3.37
C ALA A 172 3.95 -6.92 -4.70
N ARG A 173 4.03 -8.03 -5.40
CA ARG A 173 3.22 -8.27 -6.60
C ARG A 173 1.80 -8.58 -6.18
N THR A 174 0.87 -7.75 -6.64
CA THR A 174 -0.54 -7.79 -6.28
C THR A 174 -1.37 -8.23 -7.48
N GLU A 175 -2.18 -9.26 -7.32
CA GLU A 175 -3.05 -9.83 -8.35
C GLU A 175 -4.43 -9.16 -8.28
N LEU A 176 -4.68 -8.19 -9.18
CA LEU A 176 -5.96 -7.46 -9.26
C LEU A 176 -7.09 -8.35 -9.80
N ALA A 177 -6.76 -9.27 -10.70
CA ALA A 177 -7.64 -10.32 -11.21
C ALA A 177 -6.76 -11.50 -11.67
N PRO A 178 -7.32 -12.69 -11.93
CA PRO A 178 -6.56 -13.85 -12.38
C PRO A 178 -5.63 -13.53 -13.55
N GLY A 179 -4.31 -13.49 -13.29
CA GLY A 179 -3.28 -13.20 -14.29
C GLY A 179 -3.04 -11.70 -14.54
N VAL A 180 -3.72 -10.79 -13.86
CA VAL A 180 -3.50 -9.34 -13.93
C VAL A 180 -2.74 -8.88 -12.69
N GLU A 181 -1.46 -8.60 -12.85
CA GLU A 181 -0.55 -8.32 -11.74
C GLU A 181 0.04 -6.92 -11.85
N VAL A 182 0.11 -6.23 -10.71
CA VAL A 182 0.75 -4.92 -10.52
C VAL A 182 1.75 -5.02 -9.37
N ASP A 183 2.96 -4.48 -9.55
CA ASP A 183 3.92 -4.36 -8.46
C ASP A 183 3.58 -3.09 -7.64
N VAL A 184 3.17 -3.29 -6.39
CA VAL A 184 2.76 -2.21 -5.48
C VAL A 184 3.86 -1.95 -4.46
N TYR A 185 4.35 -0.72 -4.45
CA TYR A 185 5.35 -0.23 -3.51
C TYR A 185 4.70 0.58 -2.39
N ASN A 186 5.25 0.45 -1.18
CA ASN A 186 4.97 1.29 -0.03
C ASN A 186 6.31 1.85 0.45
N LEU A 187 6.44 3.16 0.61
CA LEU A 187 7.69 3.78 1.03
C LEU A 187 7.48 4.76 2.19
N HIS A 188 8.55 4.99 2.94
CA HIS A 188 8.71 6.09 3.87
C HIS A 188 10.12 6.65 3.69
N ALA A 189 10.21 7.82 3.06
CA ALA A 189 11.48 8.47 2.75
C ALA A 189 12.10 9.13 4.00
N GLU A 190 13.40 9.45 3.92
CA GLU A 190 14.08 10.26 4.93
C GLU A 190 13.39 11.61 5.07
N ALA A 191 13.21 12.07 6.31
CA ALA A 191 12.61 13.35 6.64
C ALA A 191 13.66 14.43 6.85
N GLY A 192 13.20 15.68 6.99
CA GLY A 192 14.05 16.80 7.36
C GLY A 192 14.44 17.71 6.20
N SER A 193 15.08 18.86 6.53
CA SER A 193 15.35 19.92 5.56
C SER A 193 16.78 20.47 5.66
N THR A 194 17.66 19.83 6.46
CA THR A 194 19.08 20.24 6.45
C THR A 194 19.73 19.83 5.12
N PRO A 195 20.87 20.42 4.75
CA PRO A 195 21.57 20.01 3.54
C PRO A 195 21.92 18.52 3.51
N ARG A 196 22.06 17.87 4.68
CA ARG A 196 22.32 16.42 4.75
C ARG A 196 21.07 15.60 4.52
N ASP A 197 19.92 16.02 5.06
CA ASP A 197 18.63 15.37 4.80
C ASP A 197 18.31 15.39 3.30
N VAL A 198 18.47 16.55 2.66
CA VAL A 198 18.25 16.72 1.21
C VAL A 198 19.17 15.82 0.37
N GLU A 199 20.45 15.71 0.75
CA GLU A 199 21.39 14.82 0.07
C GLU A 199 20.94 13.35 0.17
N LEU A 200 20.48 12.94 1.35
CA LEU A 200 20.01 11.58 1.59
C LEU A 200 18.68 11.29 0.90
N SER A 201 17.72 12.22 0.97
CA SER A 201 16.47 12.10 0.23
C SER A 201 16.70 11.88 -1.26
N ALA A 202 17.63 12.64 -1.88
CA ALA A 202 17.98 12.43 -3.28
C ALA A 202 18.59 11.03 -3.53
N ALA A 203 19.44 10.54 -2.62
CA ALA A 203 20.05 9.21 -2.71
C ALA A 203 19.00 8.08 -2.53
N ASP A 204 18.01 8.27 -1.66
CA ASP A 204 16.92 7.33 -1.43
C ASP A 204 16.09 7.13 -2.71
N PHE A 205 15.73 8.23 -3.39
CA PHE A 205 14.97 8.14 -4.63
C PHE A 205 15.81 7.59 -5.80
N GLU A 206 17.14 7.81 -5.83
CA GLU A 206 18.04 7.12 -6.75
C GLU A 206 18.06 5.60 -6.49
N GLN A 207 18.21 5.18 -5.23
CA GLN A 207 18.16 3.77 -4.81
C GLN A 207 16.83 3.11 -5.19
N LEU A 208 15.70 3.78 -4.93
CA LEU A 208 14.37 3.28 -5.29
C LEU A 208 14.23 3.15 -6.82
N ALA A 209 14.70 4.13 -7.59
CA ALA A 209 14.63 4.11 -9.05
C ALA A 209 15.44 2.94 -9.63
N GLU A 210 16.66 2.71 -9.14
CA GLU A 210 17.49 1.58 -9.56
C GLU A 210 16.81 0.25 -9.27
N PHE A 211 16.32 0.07 -8.03
CA PHE A 211 15.62 -1.15 -7.63
C PHE A 211 14.34 -1.39 -8.46
N LEU A 212 13.51 -0.36 -8.62
CA LEU A 212 12.25 -0.44 -9.36
C LEU A 212 12.49 -0.81 -10.83
N ASN A 213 13.50 -0.24 -11.45
CA ASN A 213 13.85 -0.51 -12.85
C ASN A 213 14.36 -1.94 -13.06
N GLU A 214 14.99 -2.56 -12.04
CA GLU A 214 15.41 -3.96 -12.09
C GLU A 214 14.26 -4.90 -11.74
N PHE A 215 13.62 -4.72 -10.58
CA PHE A 215 12.61 -5.62 -10.03
C PHE A 215 11.31 -5.60 -10.83
N SER A 216 10.84 -4.40 -11.19
CA SER A 216 9.57 -4.19 -11.90
C SER A 216 9.77 -3.87 -13.40
N ALA A 217 10.86 -4.35 -14.00
CA ALA A 217 11.13 -4.15 -15.41
C ALA A 217 9.94 -4.59 -16.28
N ARG A 218 9.37 -3.66 -17.05
CA ARG A 218 8.23 -3.89 -17.96
C ARG A 218 6.93 -4.34 -17.27
N ARG A 219 6.74 -3.99 -16.02
CA ARG A 219 5.53 -4.28 -15.24
C ARG A 219 4.79 -2.99 -14.90
N ALA A 220 3.46 -3.08 -14.80
CA ALA A 220 2.67 -2.03 -14.20
C ALA A 220 3.07 -1.84 -12.73
N VAL A 221 3.17 -0.60 -12.30
CA VAL A 221 3.65 -0.22 -10.98
C VAL A 221 2.74 0.83 -10.36
N ILE A 222 2.51 0.71 -9.06
CA ILE A 222 1.96 1.75 -8.20
C ILE A 222 2.94 1.94 -7.04
N VAL A 223 3.34 3.17 -6.78
CA VAL A 223 4.12 3.55 -5.59
C VAL A 223 3.27 4.49 -4.76
N GLY A 224 3.02 4.14 -3.51
CA GLY A 224 2.34 5.00 -2.55
C GLY A 224 3.15 5.10 -1.27
N GLY A 225 3.00 6.18 -0.52
CA GLY A 225 3.69 6.33 0.75
C GLY A 225 3.91 7.78 1.16
N ASP A 226 4.67 7.93 2.22
CA ASP A 226 5.20 9.18 2.71
C ASP A 226 6.54 9.46 2.00
N PHE A 227 6.48 10.35 0.99
CA PHE A 227 7.64 10.74 0.18
C PHE A 227 8.53 11.76 0.89
N ASN A 228 8.05 12.41 1.94
CA ASN A 228 8.75 13.49 2.64
C ASN A 228 9.32 14.58 1.70
N LEU A 229 8.69 14.78 0.52
CA LEU A 229 9.07 15.78 -0.48
C LEU A 229 8.00 16.84 -0.62
N HIS A 230 8.36 18.09 -0.34
CA HIS A 230 7.55 19.28 -0.57
C HIS A 230 7.75 19.75 -2.03
N THR A 231 6.92 19.24 -2.95
CA THR A 231 7.14 19.43 -4.39
C THR A 231 6.83 20.84 -4.91
N ASP A 232 6.35 21.74 -4.08
CA ASP A 232 6.25 23.19 -4.35
C ASP A 232 7.58 23.94 -4.13
N GLU A 233 8.54 23.34 -3.44
CA GLU A 233 9.83 23.93 -3.09
C GLU A 233 11.00 23.17 -3.74
N GLU A 234 12.10 23.89 -3.99
CA GLU A 234 13.38 23.28 -4.34
C GLU A 234 14.21 23.01 -3.06
N PRO A 235 14.96 21.92 -2.98
CA PRO A 235 15.30 21.01 -4.09
C PRO A 235 14.35 19.81 -4.26
N ASP A 236 13.32 19.65 -3.45
CA ASP A 236 12.45 18.47 -3.39
C ASP A 236 11.75 18.21 -4.72
N ARG A 237 11.30 19.30 -5.41
CA ARG A 237 10.77 19.21 -6.75
C ARG A 237 11.75 18.54 -7.73
N THR A 238 13.02 18.97 -7.72
CA THR A 238 14.04 18.39 -8.60
C THR A 238 14.27 16.91 -8.29
N VAL A 239 14.24 16.50 -7.02
CA VAL A 239 14.36 15.08 -6.60
C VAL A 239 13.19 14.28 -7.16
N PHE A 240 11.97 14.77 -6.96
CA PHE A 240 10.75 14.12 -7.40
C PHE A 240 10.68 13.97 -8.92
N ASP A 241 10.89 15.07 -9.67
CA ASP A 241 10.88 15.06 -11.13
C ASP A 241 11.95 14.11 -11.69
N THR A 242 13.16 14.10 -11.09
CA THR A 242 14.23 13.18 -11.49
C THR A 242 13.85 11.72 -11.29
N PHE A 243 13.18 11.40 -10.17
CA PHE A 243 12.67 10.07 -9.87
C PHE A 243 11.61 9.62 -10.89
N LEU A 244 10.63 10.49 -11.19
CA LEU A 244 9.59 10.20 -12.18
C LEU A 244 10.21 9.92 -13.57
N ASP A 245 11.11 10.80 -14.01
CA ASP A 245 11.80 10.66 -15.30
C ASP A 245 12.63 9.37 -15.38
N ALA A 246 13.32 9.00 -14.30
CA ALA A 246 14.17 7.80 -14.26
C ALA A 246 13.37 6.48 -14.27
N THR A 247 12.09 6.52 -13.89
CA THR A 247 11.25 5.34 -13.69
C THR A 247 10.07 5.20 -14.64
N ASP A 248 9.86 6.19 -15.52
CA ASP A 248 8.67 6.32 -16.37
C ASP A 248 7.37 6.32 -15.55
N LEU A 249 7.41 6.81 -14.30
CA LEU A 249 6.24 6.96 -13.45
C LEU A 249 5.56 8.30 -13.70
N THR A 250 4.26 8.33 -13.52
CA THR A 250 3.39 9.52 -13.63
C THR A 250 2.84 9.85 -12.26
N ASP A 251 2.90 11.11 -11.84
CA ASP A 251 2.20 11.57 -10.66
C ASP A 251 0.68 11.53 -10.88
N VAL A 252 -0.05 11.05 -9.89
CA VAL A 252 -1.53 11.04 -9.91
C VAL A 252 -2.08 12.43 -10.18
N CYS A 253 -1.44 13.48 -9.68
CA CYS A 253 -1.85 14.87 -9.87
C CYS A 253 -1.59 15.42 -11.28
N GLU A 254 -0.89 14.70 -12.14
CA GLU A 254 -0.80 15.00 -13.57
C GLU A 254 -2.03 14.52 -14.35
N VAL A 255 -2.78 13.55 -13.79
CA VAL A 255 -3.95 12.94 -14.43
C VAL A 255 -5.25 13.56 -13.92
N VAL A 256 -5.35 13.80 -12.61
CA VAL A 256 -6.50 14.43 -11.97
C VAL A 256 -6.10 15.74 -11.32
N ASP A 257 -7.07 16.66 -11.19
CA ASP A 257 -6.82 17.96 -10.54
C ASP A 257 -6.79 17.78 -9.01
N CYS A 258 -5.60 17.80 -8.43
CA CYS A 258 -5.40 17.71 -6.98
C CYS A 258 -5.59 19.08 -6.26
N GLY A 259 -5.69 20.17 -6.99
CA GLY A 259 -5.83 21.51 -6.40
C GLY A 259 -4.67 21.88 -5.48
N ASP A 260 -5.00 22.39 -4.29
CA ASP A 260 -4.00 22.78 -3.28
C ASP A 260 -3.33 21.57 -2.59
N ASP A 261 -3.72 20.35 -2.92
CA ASP A 261 -3.18 19.10 -2.34
C ASP A 261 -2.05 18.47 -3.15
N ALA A 262 -1.71 19.03 -4.31
CA ALA A 262 -0.66 18.51 -5.19
C ALA A 262 0.73 18.46 -4.53
N ASP A 263 0.99 19.38 -3.59
CA ASP A 263 2.30 19.54 -2.94
C ASP A 263 2.42 18.80 -1.61
N GLN A 264 1.39 17.99 -1.22
CA GLN A 264 1.46 17.18 -0.01
C GLN A 264 2.53 16.09 -0.12
N ILE A 265 3.13 15.72 1.03
CA ILE A 265 4.23 14.75 1.09
C ILE A 265 3.77 13.30 0.97
N ASP A 266 2.51 13.02 1.26
CA ASP A 266 1.88 11.71 1.01
C ASP A 266 1.40 11.68 -0.44
N LYS A 267 1.92 10.74 -1.25
CA LYS A 267 1.70 10.70 -2.69
C LYS A 267 1.42 9.30 -3.22
N PHE A 268 0.82 9.27 -4.42
CA PHE A 268 0.82 8.11 -5.31
C PHE A 268 1.38 8.49 -6.67
N VAL A 269 2.23 7.61 -7.21
CA VAL A 269 2.71 7.66 -8.59
C VAL A 269 2.55 6.27 -9.23
N PHE A 270 2.40 6.21 -10.56
CA PHE A 270 2.11 4.94 -11.23
C PHE A 270 2.63 4.89 -12.66
N ARG A 271 2.70 3.70 -13.24
CA ARG A 271 2.91 3.48 -14.68
C ARG A 271 2.17 2.24 -15.16
N SER A 272 1.66 2.30 -16.37
CA SER A 272 1.13 1.17 -17.12
C SER A 272 2.25 0.41 -17.80
N ALA A 273 2.24 -0.90 -17.79
CA ALA A 273 3.15 -1.74 -18.55
C ALA A 273 2.71 -3.22 -18.54
N GLY A 274 3.36 -4.05 -19.36
CA GLY A 274 3.16 -5.51 -19.33
C GLY A 274 1.77 -5.96 -19.77
N GLY A 275 1.02 -5.11 -20.46
CA GLY A 275 -0.36 -5.39 -20.87
C GLY A 275 -1.41 -4.96 -19.83
N VAL A 276 -0.99 -4.35 -18.71
CA VAL A 276 -1.90 -3.74 -17.74
C VAL A 276 -1.86 -2.23 -17.90
N GLU A 277 -3.01 -1.67 -18.26
CA GLU A 277 -3.23 -0.23 -18.30
C GLU A 277 -3.83 0.21 -16.97
N LEU A 278 -3.22 1.22 -16.37
CA LEU A 278 -3.70 1.88 -15.15
C LEU A 278 -4.12 3.31 -15.50
N ASP A 279 -5.20 3.78 -14.89
CA ASP A 279 -5.64 5.16 -14.96
C ASP A 279 -6.14 5.61 -13.59
N VAL A 280 -6.29 6.91 -13.38
CA VAL A 280 -6.72 7.51 -12.11
C VAL A 280 -8.07 8.19 -12.30
N LEU A 281 -9.02 7.86 -11.43
CA LEU A 281 -10.38 8.40 -11.47
C LEU A 281 -10.64 9.46 -10.41
N ASP A 282 -9.97 9.37 -9.25
CA ASP A 282 -10.19 10.27 -8.12
C ASP A 282 -8.95 10.32 -7.22
N HIS A 283 -8.73 11.48 -6.61
CA HIS A 283 -7.68 11.75 -5.60
C HIS A 283 -8.28 12.59 -4.50
N ARG A 284 -8.13 12.18 -3.24
CA ARG A 284 -8.63 12.95 -2.11
C ARG A 284 -7.92 12.65 -0.81
N PHE A 285 -7.66 13.66 -0.02
CA PHE A 285 -7.28 13.50 1.38
C PHE A 285 -8.54 13.34 2.25
N GLU A 286 -8.57 12.31 3.05
CA GLU A 286 -9.70 11.88 3.89
C GLU A 286 -9.78 12.66 5.22
N ARG A 287 -9.55 13.96 5.17
CA ARG A 287 -9.44 14.85 6.35
C ARG A 287 -10.61 14.81 7.30
N ASP A 288 -11.83 14.62 6.78
CA ASP A 288 -13.04 14.60 7.60
C ASP A 288 -13.28 13.21 8.24
N LYS A 289 -12.73 12.16 7.67
CA LYS A 289 -12.97 10.77 8.09
C LYS A 289 -12.03 10.32 9.20
N PHE A 290 -10.75 10.63 9.07
CA PHE A 290 -9.73 10.20 10.03
C PHE A 290 -9.59 11.21 11.18
N ARG A 291 -10.73 11.43 11.91
CA ARG A 291 -10.80 12.35 13.07
C ARG A 291 -11.45 11.68 14.27
N ARG A 292 -11.05 12.11 15.43
CA ARG A 292 -11.74 11.82 16.69
C ARG A 292 -13.09 12.54 16.76
N SER A 293 -13.93 12.11 17.69
CA SER A 293 -15.24 12.74 17.91
C SER A 293 -15.19 14.21 18.38
N ASP A 294 -14.04 14.65 18.90
CA ASP A 294 -13.76 16.05 19.28
C ASP A 294 -13.23 16.89 18.11
N GLY A 295 -12.98 16.25 16.95
CA GLY A 295 -12.52 16.90 15.73
C GLY A 295 -11.00 16.87 15.53
N GLU A 296 -10.22 16.37 16.50
CA GLU A 296 -8.77 16.24 16.35
C GLU A 296 -8.42 15.14 15.34
N PRO A 297 -7.37 15.30 14.53
CA PRO A 297 -6.94 14.27 13.59
C PRO A 297 -6.42 13.03 14.32
N LEU A 298 -6.48 11.87 13.65
CA LEU A 298 -6.00 10.59 14.19
C LEU A 298 -4.49 10.36 13.96
N SER A 299 -3.87 11.15 13.09
CA SER A 299 -2.43 11.21 12.83
C SER A 299 -2.03 12.66 12.58
N ASP A 300 -0.76 12.97 12.59
CA ASP A 300 -0.19 14.23 12.10
C ASP A 300 -0.12 14.31 10.57
N HIS A 301 -0.40 13.20 9.88
CA HIS A 301 -0.64 13.12 8.45
C HIS A 301 -2.13 13.03 8.14
N ASP A 302 -2.52 13.52 6.97
CA ASP A 302 -3.84 13.26 6.39
C ASP A 302 -3.77 11.99 5.51
N ALA A 303 -4.72 11.08 5.66
CA ALA A 303 -4.77 9.86 4.84
C ALA A 303 -5.14 10.20 3.39
N LEU A 304 -4.35 9.73 2.41
CA LEU A 304 -4.58 9.94 0.99
C LEU A 304 -5.24 8.73 0.35
N ALA A 305 -6.41 8.91 -0.25
CA ALA A 305 -7.11 7.90 -1.04
C ALA A 305 -7.07 8.24 -2.54
N VAL A 306 -6.75 7.25 -3.36
CA VAL A 306 -6.77 7.34 -4.82
C VAL A 306 -7.60 6.21 -5.39
N THR A 307 -8.52 6.53 -6.30
CA THR A 307 -9.28 5.54 -7.05
C THR A 307 -8.57 5.27 -8.37
N PHE A 308 -8.08 4.05 -8.53
CA PHE A 308 -7.49 3.57 -9.78
C PHE A 308 -8.51 2.77 -10.57
N SER A 309 -8.45 2.87 -11.92
CA SER A 309 -9.02 1.90 -12.83
C SER A 309 -7.90 1.13 -13.53
N TRP A 310 -8.21 -0.09 -13.96
CA TRP A 310 -7.27 -0.94 -14.69
C TRP A 310 -7.98 -1.72 -15.80
N SER A 311 -7.21 -2.05 -16.87
CA SER A 311 -7.61 -2.99 -17.92
C SER A 311 -6.42 -3.82 -18.39
N ALA A 312 -6.67 -5.07 -18.87
CA ALA A 312 -5.64 -6.02 -19.29
C ALA A 312 -6.10 -6.94 -20.42
#